data_b205e26a8ab855984e90ba87f8e2f1ff
#
_entry.id   b205e26a8ab855984e90ba87f8e2f1ff
#
_cell.length_a   1.000
_cell.length_b   1.000
_cell.length_c   1.000
_cell.angle_alpha   90.00
_cell.angle_beta   90.00
_cell.angle_gamma   90.00
#
_symmetry.space_group_name_H-M   'P 1'
#
loop_
_entity.id
_entity.type
_entity.pdbx_description
1 polymer ?
#
loop_
_entity_poly.entity_id
_entity_poly.type
_entity_poly.pdbx_seq_one_letter_code
_entity_poly.pdbx_strand_id
1 'polypeptide(L)'
;MARKNPKRPRAARRKSAPRAPAGDGPARIAPGAAPAPGPLDLGEARGRIDAVDEKIQALINERARLAQQVGISKTSGARTVDFYRPEREAQVLRQAQARNTGPLRDAEILRLFREIMSACLAQQEPLKVAFLGPEGTFTQTAVLNHFGHSVRALPLASIDEVFHEVESGSA
;
A
#
# COMPACT_ATOMS: atom_id res chain seq x y z
N MET A 1 8.36 -61.43 -11.05
CA MET A 1 7.30 -61.06 -12.00
C MET A 1 7.48 -59.61 -12.40
N ALA A 2 8.03 -59.33 -13.55
CA ALA A 2 8.36 -57.99 -14.07
C ALA A 2 7.15 -57.43 -14.85
N ARG A 3 6.61 -56.27 -14.44
CA ARG A 3 5.55 -55.57 -15.19
C ARG A 3 6.14 -54.70 -16.29
N LYS A 4 5.84 -55.01 -17.52
CA LYS A 4 6.18 -54.27 -18.74
C LYS A 4 5.42 -52.94 -18.80
N ASN A 5 6.17 -51.84 -19.02
CA ASN A 5 5.66 -50.50 -19.28
C ASN A 5 5.29 -50.32 -20.76
N PRO A 6 4.10 -49.87 -21.15
CA PRO A 6 3.72 -49.69 -22.55
C PRO A 6 4.29 -48.37 -23.09
N LYS A 7 4.88 -48.45 -24.30
CA LYS A 7 5.46 -47.38 -25.11
C LYS A 7 4.38 -46.34 -25.51
N ARG A 8 4.69 -45.05 -25.26
CA ARG A 8 3.92 -43.90 -25.78
C ARG A 8 4.06 -43.81 -27.33
N PRO A 9 3.01 -43.50 -28.10
CA PRO A 9 3.10 -43.28 -29.52
C PRO A 9 3.73 -41.93 -29.85
N ARG A 10 4.54 -41.96 -30.90
CA ARG A 10 5.32 -40.84 -31.47
C ARG A 10 4.38 -39.85 -32.18
N ALA A 11 4.31 -38.57 -31.73
CA ALA A 11 3.50 -37.54 -32.36
C ALA A 11 3.97 -37.24 -33.80
N ALA A 12 3.02 -37.22 -34.72
CA ALA A 12 3.21 -36.95 -36.15
C ALA A 12 3.59 -35.47 -36.36
N ARG A 13 4.61 -35.27 -37.19
CA ARG A 13 5.15 -33.99 -37.64
C ARG A 13 4.13 -33.29 -38.54
N ARG A 14 3.41 -32.25 -38.05
CA ARG A 14 2.54 -31.42 -38.90
C ARG A 14 3.43 -30.56 -39.84
N LYS A 15 3.17 -30.76 -41.16
CA LYS A 15 3.74 -29.94 -42.23
C LYS A 15 3.14 -28.52 -42.14
N SER A 16 4.03 -27.50 -42.07
CA SER A 16 3.67 -26.11 -42.12
C SER A 16 3.15 -25.71 -43.52
N ALA A 17 1.97 -25.07 -43.55
CA ALA A 17 1.40 -24.47 -44.76
C ALA A 17 2.16 -23.15 -45.11
N PRO A 18 2.22 -22.75 -46.39
CA PRO A 18 2.94 -21.57 -46.81
C PRO A 18 2.20 -20.28 -46.36
N ARG A 19 2.97 -19.34 -45.83
CA ARG A 19 2.54 -18.02 -45.39
C ARG A 19 2.27 -17.13 -46.59
N ALA A 20 1.05 -16.57 -46.69
CA ALA A 20 0.68 -15.55 -47.66
C ALA A 20 1.46 -14.22 -47.45
N PRO A 21 1.75 -13.44 -48.49
CA PRO A 21 2.46 -12.19 -48.36
C PRO A 21 1.61 -11.13 -47.66
N ALA A 22 2.22 -10.40 -46.74
CA ALA A 22 1.65 -9.27 -46.05
C ALA A 22 1.39 -8.13 -47.02
N GLY A 23 0.13 -7.70 -47.10
CA GLY A 23 -0.25 -6.51 -47.83
C GLY A 23 0.23 -5.24 -47.11
N ASP A 24 0.91 -4.36 -47.84
CA ASP A 24 1.23 -3.00 -47.43
C ASP A 24 -0.08 -2.18 -47.31
N GLY A 25 -0.59 -2.12 -46.06
CA GLY A 25 -1.59 -1.14 -45.68
C GLY A 25 -0.89 0.15 -45.21
N PRO A 26 -1.42 1.32 -45.47
CA PRO A 26 -0.79 2.57 -45.07
C PRO A 26 -0.65 2.64 -43.55
N ALA A 27 0.56 2.94 -43.10
CA ALA A 27 0.90 3.10 -41.69
C ALA A 27 -0.06 4.13 -41.04
N ARG A 28 -0.90 3.69 -40.11
CA ARG A 28 -1.66 4.57 -39.24
C ARG A 28 -0.67 5.37 -38.41
N ILE A 29 -0.49 6.64 -38.75
CA ILE A 29 0.18 7.64 -37.91
C ILE A 29 -0.66 7.77 -36.65
N ALA A 30 -0.16 7.22 -35.53
CA ALA A 30 -0.75 7.46 -34.23
C ALA A 30 -0.72 8.96 -33.93
N PRO A 31 -1.81 9.59 -33.45
CA PRO A 31 -1.80 10.99 -33.10
C PRO A 31 -0.75 11.25 -32.03
N GLY A 32 0.13 12.24 -32.32
CA GLY A 32 1.33 12.61 -31.62
C GLY A 32 1.35 12.37 -30.12
N ALA A 33 2.17 11.45 -29.70
CA ALA A 33 2.72 11.51 -28.35
C ALA A 33 3.44 12.86 -28.22
N ALA A 34 3.01 13.68 -27.28
CA ALA A 34 3.72 14.91 -26.95
C ALA A 34 5.20 14.56 -26.74
N PRO A 35 6.16 15.34 -27.27
CA PRO A 35 7.57 15.04 -27.10
C PRO A 35 7.85 14.92 -25.61
N ALA A 36 8.52 13.84 -25.23
CA ALA A 36 8.99 13.67 -23.87
C ALA A 36 9.73 14.96 -23.45
N PRO A 37 9.42 15.58 -22.31
CA PRO A 37 10.10 16.79 -21.91
C PRO A 37 11.61 16.52 -21.90
N GLY A 38 12.37 17.38 -22.57
CA GLY A 38 13.83 17.30 -22.58
C GLY A 38 14.37 17.32 -21.15
N PRO A 39 15.63 16.94 -20.93
CA PRO A 39 16.22 16.96 -19.59
C PRO A 39 16.08 18.37 -19.02
N LEU A 40 15.37 18.47 -17.87
CA LEU A 40 15.26 19.71 -17.13
C LEU A 40 16.65 20.13 -16.63
N ASP A 41 16.94 21.42 -16.61
CA ASP A 41 18.08 21.92 -15.84
C ASP A 41 17.93 21.52 -14.37
N LEU A 42 19.03 21.16 -13.73
CA LEU A 42 19.05 20.64 -12.36
C LEU A 42 18.41 21.62 -11.36
N GLY A 43 18.63 22.94 -11.55
CA GLY A 43 18.03 23.99 -10.74
C GLY A 43 16.51 24.04 -10.90
N GLU A 44 16.04 23.99 -12.13
CA GLU A 44 14.60 23.96 -12.44
C GLU A 44 13.94 22.70 -11.87
N ALA A 45 14.58 21.53 -12.02
CA ALA A 45 14.06 20.28 -11.47
C ALA A 45 13.89 20.33 -9.95
N ARG A 46 14.89 20.87 -9.23
CA ARG A 46 14.84 21.06 -7.77
C ARG A 46 13.72 22.01 -7.36
N GLY A 47 13.61 23.17 -8.01
CA GLY A 47 12.52 24.12 -7.72
C GLY A 47 11.13 23.52 -7.94
N ARG A 48 10.97 22.65 -8.93
CA ARG A 48 9.70 21.92 -9.16
C ARG A 48 9.44 20.86 -8.07
N ILE A 49 10.49 20.20 -7.57
CA ILE A 49 10.38 19.25 -6.44
C ILE A 49 9.95 20.02 -5.19
N ASP A 50 10.62 21.12 -4.84
CA ASP A 50 10.28 21.93 -3.68
C ASP A 50 8.81 22.38 -3.70
N ALA A 51 8.32 22.84 -4.85
CA ALA A 51 6.93 23.24 -5.01
C ALA A 51 5.93 22.04 -4.89
N VAL A 52 6.35 20.82 -5.21
CA VAL A 52 5.56 19.60 -4.97
C VAL A 52 5.57 19.23 -3.49
N ASP A 53 6.71 19.35 -2.81
CA ASP A 53 6.86 19.04 -1.40
C ASP A 53 5.99 19.96 -0.52
N GLU A 54 5.92 21.26 -0.83
CA GLU A 54 4.99 22.20 -0.19
C GLU A 54 3.53 21.73 -0.30
N LYS A 55 3.12 21.29 -1.49
CA LYS A 55 1.75 20.78 -1.72
C LYS A 55 1.50 19.48 -0.96
N ILE A 56 2.46 18.56 -0.95
CA ILE A 56 2.37 17.30 -0.20
C ILE A 56 2.17 17.61 1.29
N GLN A 57 3.00 18.49 1.85
CA GLN A 57 2.91 18.90 3.26
C GLN A 57 1.54 19.54 3.56
N ALA A 58 1.07 20.44 2.70
CA ALA A 58 -0.24 21.08 2.86
C ALA A 58 -1.38 20.06 2.86
N LEU A 59 -1.38 19.11 1.92
CA LEU A 59 -2.40 18.06 1.80
C LEU A 59 -2.36 17.06 2.96
N ILE A 60 -1.18 16.69 3.46
CA ILE A 60 -1.05 15.85 4.66
C ILE A 60 -1.65 16.56 5.87
N ASN A 61 -1.35 17.85 6.06
CA ASN A 61 -1.90 18.64 7.15
C ASN A 61 -3.43 18.82 7.04
N GLU A 62 -3.94 19.03 5.84
CA GLU A 62 -5.39 19.08 5.59
C GLU A 62 -6.05 17.75 5.96
N ARG A 63 -5.48 16.63 5.52
CA ARG A 63 -5.96 15.30 5.88
C ARG A 63 -5.97 15.06 7.39
N ALA A 64 -4.93 15.53 8.10
CA ALA A 64 -4.85 15.41 9.56
C ALA A 64 -5.96 16.22 10.25
N ARG A 65 -6.23 17.46 9.80
CA ARG A 65 -7.33 18.27 10.34
C ARG A 65 -8.69 17.61 10.10
N LEU A 66 -8.93 17.06 8.92
CA LEU A 66 -10.16 16.30 8.62
C LEU A 66 -10.30 15.06 9.51
N ALA A 67 -9.20 14.35 9.76
CA ALA A 67 -9.19 13.21 10.67
C ALA A 67 -9.55 13.63 12.10
N GLN A 68 -9.01 14.74 12.62
CA GLN A 68 -9.38 15.30 13.92
C GLN A 68 -10.87 15.66 13.99
N GLN A 69 -11.44 16.28 12.96
CA GLN A 69 -12.88 16.60 12.91
C GLN A 69 -13.75 15.34 12.96
N VAL A 70 -13.36 14.27 12.28
CA VAL A 70 -14.02 12.97 12.37
C VAL A 70 -13.93 12.41 13.79
N GLY A 71 -12.80 12.55 14.46
CA GLY A 71 -12.60 12.15 15.86
C GLY A 71 -13.58 12.89 16.79
N ILE A 72 -13.65 14.21 16.69
CA ILE A 72 -14.56 15.06 17.49
C ILE A 72 -16.04 14.66 17.24
N SER A 73 -16.41 14.45 15.98
CA SER A 73 -17.78 14.04 15.63
C SER A 73 -18.16 12.69 16.22
N LYS A 74 -17.22 11.80 16.40
CA LYS A 74 -17.43 10.48 17.01
C LYS A 74 -17.59 10.57 18.53
N THR A 75 -16.81 11.40 19.22
CA THR A 75 -16.85 11.53 20.68
C THR A 75 -18.08 12.29 21.19
N SER A 76 -18.77 13.05 20.33
CA SER A 76 -20.02 13.74 20.68
C SER A 76 -21.23 12.81 20.84
N GLY A 77 -21.14 11.53 20.44
CA GLY A 77 -22.19 10.52 20.65
C GLY A 77 -21.82 9.60 21.81
N ALA A 78 -22.74 9.31 22.72
CA ALA A 78 -22.56 8.58 23.99
C ALA A 78 -22.15 7.09 23.86
N ARG A 79 -21.29 6.72 22.92
CA ARG A 79 -20.78 5.35 22.71
C ARG A 79 -19.26 5.36 22.78
N THR A 80 -18.66 4.32 23.36
CA THR A 80 -17.24 3.99 23.21
C THR A 80 -16.91 3.94 21.73
N VAL A 81 -16.03 4.81 21.28
CA VAL A 81 -15.74 4.99 19.86
C VAL A 81 -14.46 4.27 19.54
N ASP A 82 -14.59 3.23 18.75
CA ASP A 82 -13.43 2.63 18.12
C ASP A 82 -12.91 3.58 17.02
N PHE A 83 -11.74 4.17 17.26
CA PHE A 83 -11.09 5.07 16.31
C PHE A 83 -10.43 4.30 15.17
N TYR A 84 -9.95 3.08 15.44
CA TYR A 84 -9.35 2.21 14.44
C TYR A 84 -10.42 1.41 13.70
N ARG A 85 -10.45 1.55 12.38
CA ARG A 85 -11.38 0.83 11.48
C ARG A 85 -10.62 0.12 10.38
N PRO A 86 -10.28 -1.16 10.54
CA PRO A 86 -9.50 -1.91 9.57
C PRO A 86 -10.14 -1.98 8.17
N GLU A 87 -11.48 -2.01 8.10
CA GLU A 87 -12.19 -2.02 6.82
C GLU A 87 -11.98 -0.71 6.04
N ARG A 88 -11.99 0.43 6.75
CA ARG A 88 -11.74 1.74 6.15
C ARG A 88 -10.30 1.90 5.72
N GLU A 89 -9.36 1.42 6.52
CA GLU A 89 -7.94 1.38 6.15
C GLU A 89 -7.73 0.57 4.88
N ALA A 90 -8.23 -0.66 4.84
CA ALA A 90 -8.16 -1.52 3.67
C ALA A 90 -8.79 -0.88 2.42
N GLN A 91 -9.90 -0.16 2.57
CA GLN A 91 -10.53 0.58 1.47
C GLN A 91 -9.60 1.69 0.94
N VAL A 92 -9.01 2.50 1.83
CA VAL A 92 -8.09 3.58 1.43
C VAL A 92 -6.87 3.02 0.70
N LEU A 93 -6.28 1.95 1.22
CA LEU A 93 -5.12 1.31 0.59
C LEU A 93 -5.45 0.75 -0.80
N ARG A 94 -6.59 0.06 -0.96
CA ARG A 94 -7.04 -0.41 -2.29
C ARG A 94 -7.24 0.74 -3.27
N GLN A 95 -7.83 1.85 -2.81
CA GLN A 95 -8.02 3.03 -3.66
C GLN A 95 -6.69 3.71 -4.02
N ALA A 96 -5.73 3.77 -3.11
CA ALA A 96 -4.40 4.30 -3.37
C ALA A 96 -3.67 3.44 -4.42
N GLN A 97 -3.73 2.13 -4.29
CA GLN A 97 -3.18 1.20 -5.27
C GLN A 97 -3.83 1.35 -6.65
N ALA A 98 -5.16 1.38 -6.72
CA ALA A 98 -5.89 1.48 -7.99
C ALA A 98 -5.63 2.80 -8.73
N ARG A 99 -5.28 3.88 -8.01
CA ARG A 99 -4.95 5.19 -8.59
C ARG A 99 -3.48 5.34 -8.92
N ASN A 100 -2.63 4.38 -8.52
CA ASN A 100 -1.20 4.48 -8.76
C ASN A 100 -0.89 4.23 -10.24
N THR A 101 -0.52 5.27 -10.96
CA THR A 101 -0.08 5.23 -12.36
C THR A 101 1.33 5.79 -12.54
N GLY A 102 1.98 6.11 -11.44
CA GLY A 102 3.28 6.77 -11.43
C GLY A 102 4.47 5.79 -11.44
N PRO A 103 5.69 6.30 -11.34
CA PRO A 103 6.92 5.51 -11.35
C PRO A 103 7.17 4.74 -10.05
N LEU A 104 6.51 5.12 -8.93
CA LEU A 104 6.63 4.39 -7.68
C LEU A 104 5.83 3.10 -7.74
N ARG A 105 6.41 2.01 -7.21
CA ARG A 105 5.72 0.72 -7.09
C ARG A 105 4.56 0.82 -6.09
N ASP A 106 3.54 0.03 -6.30
CA ASP A 106 2.38 -0.04 -5.40
C ASP A 106 2.77 -0.24 -3.94
N ALA A 107 3.75 -1.11 -3.67
CA ALA A 107 4.24 -1.36 -2.32
C ALA A 107 4.75 -0.09 -1.61
N GLU A 108 5.44 0.80 -2.34
CA GLU A 108 5.94 2.06 -1.81
C GLU A 108 4.78 3.04 -1.51
N ILE A 109 3.83 3.14 -2.44
CA ILE A 109 2.63 3.97 -2.23
C ILE A 109 1.83 3.49 -1.02
N LEU A 110 1.60 2.18 -0.90
CA LEU A 110 0.86 1.61 0.23
C LEU A 110 1.57 1.86 1.57
N ARG A 111 2.92 1.75 1.61
CA ARG A 111 3.71 2.06 2.79
C ARG A 111 3.55 3.53 3.20
N LEU A 112 3.70 4.47 2.26
CA LEU A 112 3.52 5.90 2.52
C LEU A 112 2.11 6.21 3.04
N PHE A 113 1.07 5.62 2.44
CA PHE A 113 -0.30 5.83 2.88
C PHE A 113 -0.56 5.27 4.28
N ARG A 114 0.05 4.13 4.67
CA ARG A 114 -0.04 3.63 6.06
C ARG A 114 0.57 4.61 7.05
N GLU A 115 1.76 5.14 6.77
CA GLU A 115 2.40 6.13 7.65
C GLU A 115 1.54 7.39 7.80
N ILE A 116 1.01 7.92 6.70
CA ILE A 116 0.10 9.08 6.75
C ILE A 116 -1.15 8.77 7.57
N MET A 117 -1.75 7.58 7.40
CA MET A 117 -2.94 7.18 8.16
C MET A 117 -2.63 7.01 9.63
N SER A 118 -1.53 6.34 9.96
CA SER A 118 -1.05 6.16 11.34
C SER A 118 -0.82 7.49 12.04
N ALA A 119 -0.10 8.41 11.40
CA ALA A 119 0.17 9.75 11.93
C ALA A 119 -1.12 10.57 12.14
N CYS A 120 -2.08 10.48 11.21
CA CYS A 120 -3.37 11.17 11.35
C CYS A 120 -4.26 10.56 12.44
N LEU A 121 -4.22 9.24 12.63
CA LEU A 121 -4.97 8.55 13.68
C LEU A 121 -4.40 8.92 15.06
N ALA A 122 -3.09 8.97 15.20
CA ALA A 122 -2.40 9.35 16.43
C ALA A 122 -2.74 10.77 16.91
N GLN A 123 -3.25 11.65 16.02
CA GLN A 123 -3.76 12.98 16.41
C GLN A 123 -5.09 12.92 17.16
N GLN A 124 -5.82 11.82 17.07
CA GLN A 124 -7.08 11.60 17.80
C GLN A 124 -6.78 10.85 19.10
N GLU A 125 -6.36 9.62 18.97
CA GLU A 125 -5.87 8.76 20.04
C GLU A 125 -4.83 7.81 19.45
N PRO A 126 -3.60 7.75 20.01
CA PRO A 126 -2.60 6.80 19.55
C PRO A 126 -3.10 5.37 19.74
N LEU A 127 -3.19 4.63 18.63
CA LEU A 127 -3.55 3.22 18.67
C LEU A 127 -2.52 2.46 19.51
N LYS A 128 -2.98 1.73 20.53
CA LYS A 128 -2.14 0.84 21.30
C LYS A 128 -2.18 -0.55 20.66
N VAL A 129 -1.03 -1.16 20.49
CA VAL A 129 -0.91 -2.48 19.88
C VAL A 129 -0.04 -3.36 20.76
N ALA A 130 -0.65 -4.33 21.42
CA ALA A 130 0.05 -5.34 22.21
C ALA A 130 0.73 -6.36 21.29
N PHE A 131 1.94 -6.76 21.63
CA PHE A 131 2.69 -7.76 20.88
C PHE A 131 3.60 -8.59 21.78
N LEU A 132 3.96 -9.81 21.32
CA LEU A 132 4.92 -10.64 22.03
C LEU A 132 6.32 -10.02 21.93
N GLY A 133 6.81 -9.50 23.08
CA GLY A 133 8.12 -8.88 23.23
C GLY A 133 9.30 -9.86 23.13
N PRO A 134 10.48 -9.37 23.39
CA PRO A 134 10.84 -7.99 23.70
C PRO A 134 10.81 -7.06 22.47
N GLU A 135 11.16 -5.79 22.67
CA GLU A 135 11.41 -4.86 21.56
C GLU A 135 12.58 -5.32 20.69
N GLY A 136 12.62 -4.88 19.44
CA GLY A 136 13.63 -5.27 18.45
C GLY A 136 13.37 -6.64 17.79
N THR A 137 12.22 -7.26 18.03
CA THR A 137 11.83 -8.57 17.47
C THR A 137 11.12 -8.46 16.13
N PHE A 138 10.98 -9.59 15.43
CA PHE A 138 10.17 -9.69 14.21
C PHE A 138 8.70 -9.35 14.47
N THR A 139 8.18 -9.65 15.65
CA THR A 139 6.82 -9.29 16.06
C THR A 139 6.63 -7.78 16.12
N GLN A 140 7.56 -7.03 16.70
CA GLN A 140 7.52 -5.56 16.65
C GLN A 140 7.60 -5.04 15.21
N THR A 141 8.48 -5.60 14.39
CA THR A 141 8.58 -5.23 12.97
C THR A 141 7.25 -5.46 12.24
N ALA A 142 6.56 -6.56 12.52
CA ALA A 142 5.25 -6.83 11.95
C ALA A 142 4.19 -5.80 12.38
N VAL A 143 4.19 -5.39 13.66
CA VAL A 143 3.32 -4.31 14.17
C VAL A 143 3.56 -3.02 13.43
N LEU A 144 4.79 -2.55 13.34
CA LEU A 144 5.14 -1.29 12.69
C LEU A 144 4.85 -1.31 11.19
N ASN A 145 5.10 -2.43 10.51
CA ASN A 145 4.80 -2.59 9.09
C ASN A 145 3.28 -2.61 8.80
N HIS A 146 2.48 -3.08 9.74
CA HIS A 146 1.03 -3.18 9.56
C HIS A 146 0.31 -1.90 9.96
N PHE A 147 0.63 -1.34 11.12
CA PHE A 147 -0.09 -0.21 11.73
C PHE A 147 0.61 1.15 11.51
N GLY A 148 1.85 1.17 11.00
CA GLY A 148 2.69 2.37 10.90
C GLY A 148 3.43 2.69 12.20
N HIS A 149 4.24 3.73 12.17
CA HIS A 149 5.18 4.06 13.27
C HIS A 149 4.59 4.97 14.35
N SER A 150 3.38 5.50 14.15
CA SER A 150 2.75 6.40 15.13
C SER A 150 1.87 5.67 16.17
N VAL A 151 1.93 4.35 16.20
CA VAL A 151 1.24 3.52 17.20
C VAL A 151 2.05 3.44 18.50
N ARG A 152 1.36 3.20 19.61
CA ARG A 152 1.99 2.84 20.89
C ARG A 152 2.11 1.32 20.97
N ALA A 153 3.27 0.81 20.61
CA ALA A 153 3.57 -0.62 20.69
C ALA A 153 3.86 -1.03 22.14
N LEU A 154 3.17 -2.08 22.63
CA LEU A 154 3.26 -2.58 24.02
C LEU A 154 3.88 -3.98 23.99
N PRO A 155 5.17 -4.14 24.36
CA PRO A 155 5.80 -5.45 24.45
C PRO A 155 5.33 -6.18 25.71
N LEU A 156 4.84 -7.41 25.57
CA LEU A 156 4.39 -8.28 26.65
C LEU A 156 5.20 -9.58 26.66
N ALA A 157 5.26 -10.25 27.83
CA ALA A 157 6.14 -11.38 28.01
C ALA A 157 5.56 -12.70 27.46
N SER A 158 4.24 -12.78 27.31
CA SER A 158 3.56 -13.98 26.81
C SER A 158 2.41 -13.66 25.86
N ILE A 159 2.01 -14.66 25.07
CA ILE A 159 0.85 -14.55 24.19
C ILE A 159 -0.44 -14.39 25.00
N ASP A 160 -0.54 -15.05 26.12
CA ASP A 160 -1.73 -14.95 27.00
C ASP A 160 -1.91 -13.54 27.53
N GLU A 161 -0.81 -12.86 27.91
CA GLU A 161 -0.85 -11.44 28.28
C GLU A 161 -1.29 -10.54 27.12
N VAL A 162 -0.86 -10.83 25.88
CA VAL A 162 -1.29 -10.06 24.69
C VAL A 162 -2.82 -10.17 24.52
N PHE A 163 -3.38 -11.37 24.62
CA PHE A 163 -4.83 -11.56 24.54
C PHE A 163 -5.56 -10.86 25.68
N HIS A 164 -5.07 -10.98 26.91
CA HIS A 164 -5.66 -10.35 28.07
C HIS A 164 -5.69 -8.81 27.94
N GLU A 165 -4.60 -8.21 27.45
CA GLU A 165 -4.49 -6.76 27.25
C GLU A 165 -5.51 -6.24 26.22
N VAL A 166 -5.74 -7.01 25.14
CA VAL A 166 -6.75 -6.69 24.13
C VAL A 166 -8.17 -6.90 24.66
N GLU A 167 -8.43 -8.01 25.36
CA GLU A 167 -9.76 -8.31 25.92
C GLU A 167 -10.18 -7.32 27.01
N SER A 168 -9.23 -6.80 27.78
CA SER A 168 -9.49 -5.78 28.80
C SER A 168 -9.77 -4.40 28.22
N GLY A 169 -9.51 -4.18 26.94
CA GLY A 169 -9.62 -2.89 26.27
C GLY A 169 -8.47 -1.93 26.60
N SER A 170 -7.37 -2.43 27.15
CA SER A 170 -6.16 -1.65 27.47
C SER A 170 -5.27 -1.46 26.23
N ALA A 171 -5.39 -2.33 25.21
CA ALA A 171 -4.73 -2.25 23.92
C ALA A 171 -5.75 -2.43 22.77
#